data_581d646ddce0c43dc195bad90068ef66
#
_entry.id   581d646ddce0c43dc195bad90068ef66
#
_cell.length_a   1.000
_cell.length_b   1.000
_cell.length_c   1.000
_cell.angle_alpha   90.00
_cell.angle_beta   90.00
_cell.angle_gamma   90.00
#
_symmetry.space_group_name_H-M   'P 1'
#
loop_
_entity.id
_entity.type
_entity.pdbx_description
1 polymer ?
#
loop_
_entity_poly.entity_id
_entity_poly.type
_entity_poly.pdbx_seq_one_letter_code
_entity_poly.pdbx_strand_id
1 'polypeptide(L)'
;MEKILLYGLDDQSAEMIGNAGKQLGIAVCRIGDSALFHKVADLFEAGFDQDTQARAFDNEYMIMQEMDSGKLYALLDELEKQQYEFEGIKVMRTDTNENWTLFQLLQETGKEHRIQKKVIILREMLMSCNTLDLSVLPQGEKESFRQVLMDAFVLYQSGTYTDKELDKCIHQLSDSLKKIRKLYS
;
A
#
# COMPACT_ATOMS: atom_id res chain seq x y z
N MET A 1 -9.00 -17.42 17.29
CA MET A 1 -10.19 -17.33 16.39
C MET A 1 -9.90 -16.25 15.35
N GLU A 2 -10.04 -16.60 14.09
CA GLU A 2 -9.78 -15.68 12.98
C GLU A 2 -10.70 -14.46 13.06
N LYS A 3 -10.10 -13.29 13.06
CA LYS A 3 -10.82 -12.03 13.18
C LYS A 3 -10.18 -10.95 12.33
N ILE A 4 -11.02 -10.09 11.76
CA ILE A 4 -10.62 -8.92 10.96
C ILE A 4 -11.20 -7.67 11.62
N LEU A 5 -10.36 -6.64 11.74
CA LEU A 5 -10.78 -5.29 12.09
C LEU A 5 -10.65 -4.42 10.84
N LEU A 6 -11.71 -3.71 10.49
CA LEU A 6 -11.78 -2.80 9.36
C LEU A 6 -11.74 -1.35 9.85
N TYR A 7 -10.79 -0.56 9.33
CA TYR A 7 -10.69 0.86 9.61
C TYR A 7 -10.73 1.66 8.31
N GLY A 8 -11.50 2.73 8.29
CA GLY A 8 -11.52 3.68 7.20
C GLY A 8 -12.41 3.31 6.00
N LEU A 9 -13.09 2.16 6.01
CA LEU A 9 -13.96 1.72 4.92
C LEU A 9 -15.33 2.39 4.99
N ASP A 10 -15.95 2.58 3.81
CA ASP A 10 -17.35 2.94 3.73
C ASP A 10 -18.27 1.76 4.12
N ASP A 11 -19.57 2.04 4.25
CA ASP A 11 -20.54 1.05 4.72
C ASP A 11 -20.71 -0.11 3.76
N GLN A 12 -20.72 0.15 2.45
CA GLN A 12 -20.91 -0.87 1.42
C GLN A 12 -19.71 -1.82 1.36
N SER A 13 -18.49 -1.28 1.34
CA SER A 13 -17.25 -2.07 1.34
C SER A 13 -17.12 -2.92 2.60
N ALA A 14 -17.43 -2.35 3.75
CA ALA A 14 -17.39 -3.07 5.02
C ALA A 14 -18.43 -4.20 5.09
N GLU A 15 -19.64 -3.99 4.54
CA GLU A 15 -20.69 -5.01 4.47
C GLU A 15 -20.27 -6.17 3.54
N MET A 16 -19.68 -5.88 2.37
CA MET A 16 -19.18 -6.92 1.46
C MET A 16 -18.12 -7.80 2.12
N ILE A 17 -17.14 -7.19 2.79
CA ILE A 17 -16.12 -7.94 3.53
C ILE A 17 -16.76 -8.71 4.70
N GLY A 18 -17.70 -8.12 5.40
CA GLY A 18 -18.44 -8.79 6.47
C GLY A 18 -19.18 -10.03 6.01
N ASN A 19 -19.86 -9.94 4.87
CA ASN A 19 -20.61 -11.06 4.27
C ASN A 19 -19.66 -12.18 3.81
N ALA A 20 -18.55 -11.83 3.13
CA ALA A 20 -17.53 -12.79 2.72
C ALA A 20 -16.87 -13.47 3.94
N GLY A 21 -16.52 -12.70 4.98
CA GLY A 21 -15.99 -13.21 6.23
C GLY A 21 -16.93 -14.20 6.90
N LYS A 22 -18.23 -13.89 6.97
CA LYS A 22 -19.25 -14.76 7.56
C LYS A 22 -19.33 -16.12 6.85
N GLN A 23 -19.23 -16.15 5.53
CA GLN A 23 -19.23 -17.38 4.74
C GLN A 23 -18.03 -18.28 5.06
N LEU A 24 -16.89 -17.66 5.40
CA LEU A 24 -15.64 -18.34 5.71
C LEU A 24 -15.43 -18.60 7.22
N GLY A 25 -16.39 -18.21 8.05
CA GLY A 25 -16.29 -18.34 9.52
C GLY A 25 -15.31 -17.36 10.15
N ILE A 26 -15.02 -16.24 9.50
CA ILE A 26 -14.14 -15.17 9.97
C ILE A 26 -15.00 -14.10 10.64
N ALA A 27 -14.66 -13.71 11.86
CA ALA A 27 -15.30 -12.58 12.52
C ALA A 27 -14.79 -11.26 11.94
N VAL A 28 -15.69 -10.39 11.48
CA VAL A 28 -15.34 -9.07 10.94
C VAL A 28 -15.99 -7.99 11.79
N CYS A 29 -15.19 -7.02 12.25
CA CYS A 29 -15.63 -5.90 13.05
C CYS A 29 -15.12 -4.58 12.45
N ARG A 30 -15.89 -3.51 12.54
CA ARG A 30 -15.46 -2.16 12.19
C ARG A 30 -14.92 -1.45 13.41
N ILE A 31 -13.89 -0.65 13.21
CA ILE A 31 -13.31 0.23 14.24
C ILE A 31 -13.10 1.63 13.63
N GLY A 32 -13.20 2.64 14.46
CA GLY A 32 -13.01 4.04 14.08
C GLY A 32 -11.95 4.76 14.91
N ASP A 33 -11.96 6.08 14.86
CA ASP A 33 -10.97 6.92 15.55
C ASP A 33 -10.98 6.79 17.08
N SER A 34 -12.10 6.40 17.67
CA SER A 34 -12.18 6.09 19.11
C SER A 34 -11.23 4.97 19.55
N ALA A 35 -10.86 4.07 18.62
CA ALA A 35 -9.96 2.96 18.87
C ALA A 35 -8.45 3.33 18.76
N LEU A 36 -8.10 4.51 18.26
CA LEU A 36 -6.73 4.86 17.88
C LEU A 36 -5.69 4.74 19.02
N PHE A 37 -6.10 5.01 20.25
CA PHE A 37 -5.19 4.98 21.39
C PHE A 37 -5.21 3.65 22.18
N HIS A 38 -5.99 2.67 21.72
CA HIS A 38 -6.00 1.33 22.28
C HIS A 38 -4.90 0.46 21.67
N LYS A 39 -4.40 -0.50 22.43
CA LYS A 39 -3.46 -1.49 21.90
C LYS A 39 -4.14 -2.40 20.87
N VAL A 40 -3.38 -2.79 19.86
CA VAL A 40 -3.88 -3.69 18.83
C VAL A 40 -4.40 -5.00 19.44
N ALA A 41 -3.68 -5.59 20.41
CA ALA A 41 -4.12 -6.80 21.08
C ALA A 41 -5.53 -6.63 21.72
N ASP A 42 -5.75 -5.51 22.44
CA ASP A 42 -6.99 -5.26 23.16
C ASP A 42 -8.19 -5.11 22.20
N LEU A 43 -7.96 -4.57 21.00
CA LEU A 43 -8.99 -4.41 19.96
C LEU A 43 -9.54 -5.74 19.42
N PHE A 44 -8.72 -6.78 19.46
CA PHE A 44 -9.16 -8.11 19.06
C PHE A 44 -9.96 -8.84 20.15
N GLU A 45 -9.78 -8.47 21.41
CA GLU A 45 -10.44 -9.08 22.56
C GLU A 45 -11.75 -8.38 22.95
N ALA A 46 -11.80 -7.05 22.85
CA ALA A 46 -12.98 -6.24 23.23
C ALA A 46 -13.93 -6.02 22.05
N GLY A 47 -15.21 -5.90 22.34
CA GLY A 47 -16.17 -5.31 21.39
C GLY A 47 -16.06 -3.80 21.47
N PHE A 48 -15.62 -3.15 20.39
CA PHE A 48 -15.61 -1.69 20.30
C PHE A 48 -16.88 -1.19 19.61
N ASP A 49 -17.46 -0.11 20.15
CA ASP A 49 -18.53 0.60 19.48
C ASP A 49 -18.04 1.16 18.15
N GLN A 50 -18.84 0.99 17.11
CA GLN A 50 -18.54 1.40 15.74
C GLN A 50 -18.73 2.90 15.62
N ASP A 51 -17.73 3.69 16.01
CA ASP A 51 -17.67 5.10 15.62
C ASP A 51 -17.03 5.20 14.23
N THR A 52 -17.89 5.32 13.22
CA THR A 52 -17.47 5.26 11.82
C THR A 52 -17.34 6.64 11.15
N GLN A 53 -17.57 7.74 11.88
CA GLN A 53 -17.75 9.05 11.26
C GLN A 53 -16.49 9.89 11.12
N ALA A 54 -15.43 9.63 11.87
CA ALA A 54 -14.18 10.38 11.78
C ALA A 54 -13.04 9.48 11.29
N ARG A 55 -12.22 9.98 10.37
CA ARG A 55 -11.05 9.28 9.83
C ARG A 55 -9.81 10.15 10.01
N ALA A 56 -8.97 9.81 10.98
CA ALA A 56 -7.66 10.42 11.14
C ALA A 56 -6.66 9.99 10.06
N PHE A 57 -6.93 8.89 9.35
CA PHE A 57 -6.11 8.35 8.28
C PHE A 57 -6.91 8.21 6.99
N ASP A 58 -6.30 8.57 5.84
CA ASP A 58 -6.94 8.52 4.52
C ASP A 58 -7.00 7.11 3.93
N ASN A 59 -6.13 6.19 4.38
CA ASN A 59 -6.10 4.83 3.86
C ASN A 59 -7.16 3.96 4.54
N GLU A 60 -7.61 2.95 3.80
CA GLU A 60 -8.40 1.85 4.31
C GLU A 60 -7.49 0.73 4.81
N TYR A 61 -7.88 0.09 5.93
CA TYR A 61 -7.08 -0.97 6.53
C TYR A 61 -7.92 -2.19 6.86
N MET A 62 -7.35 -3.35 6.56
CA MET A 62 -7.81 -4.66 6.99
C MET A 62 -6.75 -5.25 7.93
N ILE A 63 -7.03 -5.23 9.24
CA ILE A 63 -6.11 -5.74 10.28
C ILE A 63 -6.58 -7.13 10.66
N MET A 64 -5.72 -8.13 10.54
CA MET A 64 -6.07 -9.53 10.64
C MET A 64 -5.36 -10.21 11.79
N GLN A 65 -6.07 -11.11 12.47
CA GLN A 65 -5.53 -11.98 13.52
C GLN A 65 -5.78 -13.45 13.16
N GLU A 66 -4.77 -14.30 13.40
CA GLU A 66 -4.84 -15.75 13.23
C GLU A 66 -5.30 -16.21 11.82
N MET A 67 -5.00 -15.40 10.81
CA MET A 67 -5.28 -15.73 9.42
C MET A 67 -4.04 -16.24 8.72
N ASP A 68 -4.10 -17.45 8.18
CA ASP A 68 -3.09 -17.95 7.25
C ASP A 68 -3.30 -17.42 5.83
N SER A 69 -2.30 -17.65 4.97
CA SER A 69 -2.34 -17.19 3.58
C SER A 69 -3.50 -17.80 2.79
N GLY A 70 -3.83 -19.09 3.05
CA GLY A 70 -4.91 -19.78 2.36
C GLY A 70 -6.27 -19.16 2.66
N LYS A 71 -6.50 -18.81 3.93
CA LYS A 71 -7.72 -18.16 4.37
C LYS A 71 -7.86 -16.72 3.83
N LEU A 72 -6.73 -15.99 3.79
CA LEU A 72 -6.69 -14.66 3.17
C LEU A 72 -7.03 -14.72 1.68
N TYR A 73 -6.42 -15.65 0.93
CA TYR A 73 -6.75 -15.82 -0.49
C TYR A 73 -8.22 -16.23 -0.69
N ALA A 74 -8.76 -17.14 0.12
CA ALA A 74 -10.18 -17.50 0.04
C ALA A 74 -11.11 -16.30 0.27
N LEU A 75 -10.75 -15.40 1.20
CA LEU A 75 -11.51 -14.16 1.42
C LEU A 75 -11.44 -13.23 0.19
N LEU A 76 -10.25 -13.05 -0.38
CA LEU A 76 -10.08 -12.20 -1.55
C LEU A 76 -10.81 -12.76 -2.77
N ASP A 77 -10.76 -14.07 -3.00
CA ASP A 77 -11.50 -14.76 -4.07
C ASP A 77 -13.03 -14.60 -3.90
N GLU A 78 -13.53 -14.64 -2.65
CA GLU A 78 -14.96 -14.41 -2.38
C GLU A 78 -15.38 -12.97 -2.64
N LEU A 79 -14.49 -12.00 -2.37
CA LEU A 79 -14.72 -10.59 -2.71
C LEU A 79 -14.68 -10.37 -4.24
N GLU A 80 -13.75 -11.01 -4.95
CA GLU A 80 -13.66 -10.93 -6.42
C GLU A 80 -14.93 -11.44 -7.10
N LYS A 81 -15.54 -12.53 -6.59
CA LYS A 81 -16.85 -13.03 -7.08
C LYS A 81 -17.96 -11.98 -6.92
N GLN A 82 -17.85 -11.11 -5.93
CA GLN A 82 -18.76 -9.99 -5.71
C GLN A 82 -18.37 -8.73 -6.51
N GLN A 83 -17.38 -8.84 -7.41
CA GLN A 83 -16.81 -7.74 -8.20
C GLN A 83 -16.24 -6.61 -7.33
N TYR A 84 -15.70 -6.97 -6.16
CA TYR A 84 -15.06 -6.05 -5.25
C TYR A 84 -13.59 -6.44 -5.02
N GLU A 85 -12.69 -5.50 -5.24
CA GLU A 85 -11.26 -5.65 -4.95
C GLU A 85 -10.89 -4.72 -3.79
N PHE A 86 -10.35 -5.29 -2.72
CA PHE A 86 -9.86 -4.50 -1.60
C PHE A 86 -8.43 -3.99 -1.89
N GLU A 87 -8.32 -2.72 -2.23
CA GLU A 87 -7.05 -2.03 -2.53
C GLU A 87 -6.36 -1.45 -1.30
N GLY A 88 -6.99 -1.49 -0.13
CA GLY A 88 -6.47 -0.97 1.12
C GLY A 88 -5.29 -1.76 1.68
N ILE A 89 -4.78 -1.31 2.80
CA ILE A 89 -3.62 -1.87 3.47
C ILE A 89 -4.04 -3.10 4.27
N LYS A 90 -3.43 -4.24 3.97
CA LYS A 90 -3.61 -5.51 4.67
C LYS A 90 -2.50 -5.68 5.71
N VAL A 91 -2.88 -5.79 6.98
CA VAL A 91 -1.92 -5.88 8.10
C VAL A 91 -2.22 -7.12 8.92
N MET A 92 -1.19 -7.90 9.23
CA MET A 92 -1.31 -9.01 10.17
C MET A 92 -0.89 -8.56 11.57
N ARG A 93 -1.68 -8.92 12.60
CA ARG A 93 -1.23 -8.85 13.99
C ARG A 93 -0.06 -9.80 14.18
N THR A 94 1.00 -9.31 14.80
CA THR A 94 2.23 -10.05 15.11
C THR A 94 2.68 -9.73 16.53
N ASP A 95 3.58 -10.52 17.10
CA ASP A 95 4.19 -10.26 18.41
C ASP A 95 4.90 -8.88 18.48
N THR A 96 5.34 -8.37 17.32
CA THR A 96 5.99 -7.06 17.24
C THR A 96 4.99 -5.91 17.37
N ASN A 97 3.83 -6.01 16.71
CA ASN A 97 2.88 -4.90 16.62
C ASN A 97 1.67 -5.01 17.56
N GLU A 98 1.47 -6.13 18.23
CA GLU A 98 0.31 -6.33 19.12
C GLU A 98 0.26 -5.35 20.30
N ASN A 99 1.44 -4.90 20.76
CA ASN A 99 1.57 -3.93 21.85
C ASN A 99 1.58 -2.47 21.38
N TRP A 100 1.56 -2.22 20.08
CA TRP A 100 1.42 -0.87 19.53
C TRP A 100 -0.01 -0.35 19.73
N THR A 101 -0.16 0.96 19.79
CA THR A 101 -1.48 1.56 19.62
C THR A 101 -1.95 1.39 18.17
N LEU A 102 -3.25 1.38 17.95
CA LEU A 102 -3.78 1.39 16.58
C LEU A 102 -3.21 2.56 15.77
N PHE A 103 -3.12 3.74 16.37
CA PHE A 103 -2.51 4.92 15.72
C PHE A 103 -1.10 4.63 15.19
N GLN A 104 -0.24 4.03 16.02
CA GLN A 104 1.12 3.66 15.61
C GLN A 104 1.11 2.63 14.47
N LEU A 105 0.24 1.62 14.56
CA LEU A 105 0.12 0.61 13.51
C LEU A 105 -0.27 1.24 12.17
N LEU A 106 -1.34 2.05 12.15
CA LEU A 106 -1.83 2.70 10.93
C LEU A 106 -0.80 3.68 10.35
N GLN A 107 -0.10 4.43 11.22
CA GLN A 107 0.93 5.38 10.80
C GLN A 107 2.11 4.68 10.12
N GLU A 108 2.67 3.65 10.75
CA GLU A 108 3.86 2.96 10.21
C GLU A 108 3.52 2.15 8.95
N THR A 109 2.42 1.38 8.97
CA THR A 109 2.01 0.60 7.78
C THR A 109 1.56 1.50 6.63
N GLY A 110 0.94 2.64 6.90
CA GLY A 110 0.60 3.63 5.88
C GLY A 110 1.84 4.27 5.24
N LYS A 111 2.89 4.52 6.04
CA LYS A 111 4.19 5.01 5.54
C LYS A 111 4.89 3.95 4.68
N GLU A 112 4.94 2.71 5.14
CA GLU A 112 5.52 1.59 4.38
C GLU A 112 4.79 1.38 3.05
N HIS A 113 3.46 1.38 3.06
CA HIS A 113 2.64 1.24 1.86
C HIS A 113 2.92 2.37 0.83
N ARG A 114 3.05 3.61 1.30
CA ARG A 114 3.39 4.75 0.45
C ARG A 114 4.75 4.58 -0.21
N ILE A 115 5.77 4.14 0.56
CA ILE A 115 7.10 3.84 0.04
C ILE A 115 7.03 2.71 -1.00
N GLN A 116 6.34 1.62 -0.71
CA GLN A 116 6.18 0.49 -1.64
C GLN A 116 5.51 0.90 -2.95
N LYS A 117 4.45 1.71 -2.91
CA LYS A 117 3.83 2.25 -4.14
C LYS A 117 4.83 3.05 -4.98
N LYS A 118 5.66 3.88 -4.36
CA LYS A 118 6.69 4.65 -5.06
C LYS A 118 7.78 3.75 -5.65
N VAL A 119 8.18 2.72 -4.96
CA VAL A 119 9.15 1.72 -5.46
C VAL A 119 8.61 1.00 -6.69
N ILE A 120 7.33 0.62 -6.67
CA ILE A 120 6.67 0.00 -7.83
C ILE A 120 6.68 0.97 -9.03
N ILE A 121 6.30 2.23 -8.83
CA ILE A 121 6.32 3.26 -9.86
C ILE A 121 7.74 3.43 -10.44
N LEU A 122 8.76 3.54 -9.57
CA LEU A 122 10.16 3.67 -10.01
C LEU A 122 10.60 2.46 -10.83
N ARG A 123 10.25 1.24 -10.39
CA ARG A 123 10.53 0.00 -11.11
C ARG A 123 9.90 -0.01 -12.50
N GLU A 124 8.63 0.33 -12.61
CA GLU A 124 7.92 0.39 -13.89
C GLU A 124 8.54 1.42 -14.84
N MET A 125 8.92 2.59 -14.33
CA MET A 125 9.63 3.61 -15.10
C MET A 125 10.99 3.09 -15.60
N LEU A 126 11.77 2.43 -14.75
CA LEU A 126 13.05 1.83 -15.14
C LEU A 126 12.86 0.75 -16.21
N MET A 127 11.84 -0.10 -16.08
CA MET A 127 11.53 -1.12 -17.09
C MET A 127 11.13 -0.48 -18.43
N SER A 128 10.33 0.60 -18.40
CA SER A 128 9.93 1.31 -19.62
C SER A 128 11.10 1.96 -20.35
N CYS A 129 12.18 2.32 -19.64
CA CYS A 129 13.38 2.89 -20.24
C CYS A 129 14.15 1.89 -21.11
N ASN A 130 14.02 0.59 -20.86
CA ASN A 130 14.71 -0.45 -21.63
C ASN A 130 14.23 -0.55 -23.10
N THR A 131 13.06 -0.01 -23.41
CA THR A 131 12.46 -0.03 -24.75
C THR A 131 12.76 1.23 -25.56
N LEU A 132 13.47 2.21 -24.99
CA LEU A 132 13.76 3.48 -25.64
C LEU A 132 14.96 3.36 -26.58
N ASP A 133 14.77 3.76 -27.83
CA ASP A 133 15.89 3.91 -28.76
C ASP A 133 16.59 5.25 -28.55
N LEU A 134 17.71 5.23 -27.86
CA LEU A 134 18.50 6.43 -27.58
C LEU A 134 19.40 6.85 -28.74
N SER A 135 19.44 6.10 -29.85
CA SER A 135 20.34 6.38 -30.97
C SER A 135 20.05 7.72 -31.65
N VAL A 136 18.80 8.12 -31.66
CA VAL A 136 18.31 9.36 -32.32
C VAL A 136 18.52 10.63 -31.48
N LEU A 137 18.94 10.50 -30.21
CA LEU A 137 19.15 11.66 -29.33
C LEU A 137 20.51 12.33 -29.59
N PRO A 138 20.58 13.68 -29.48
CA PRO A 138 21.84 14.40 -29.39
C PRO A 138 22.73 13.87 -28.27
N GLN A 139 24.04 13.86 -28.44
CA GLN A 139 24.99 13.25 -27.53
C GLN A 139 24.84 13.78 -26.07
N GLY A 140 24.68 15.09 -25.89
CA GLY A 140 24.52 15.71 -24.58
C GLY A 140 23.23 15.27 -23.85
N GLU A 141 22.11 15.14 -24.58
CA GLU A 141 20.84 14.64 -24.03
C GLU A 141 20.92 13.16 -23.65
N LYS A 142 21.61 12.38 -24.47
CA LYS A 142 21.86 10.96 -24.21
C LYS A 142 22.68 10.73 -22.95
N GLU A 143 23.73 11.52 -22.75
CA GLU A 143 24.58 11.46 -21.55
C GLU A 143 23.81 11.88 -20.31
N SER A 144 23.07 12.98 -20.39
CA SER A 144 22.23 13.47 -19.29
C SER A 144 21.18 12.43 -18.87
N PHE A 145 20.50 11.84 -19.85
CA PHE A 145 19.51 10.79 -19.57
C PHE A 145 20.12 9.54 -18.93
N ARG A 146 21.27 9.09 -19.45
CA ARG A 146 21.98 7.94 -18.88
C ARG A 146 22.38 8.17 -17.42
N GLN A 147 22.80 9.38 -17.08
CA GLN A 147 23.14 9.70 -15.69
C GLN A 147 21.91 9.59 -14.78
N VAL A 148 20.77 10.19 -15.17
CA VAL A 148 19.52 10.12 -14.40
C VAL A 148 19.04 8.67 -14.26
N LEU A 149 19.14 7.89 -15.35
CA LEU A 149 18.77 6.47 -15.33
C LEU A 149 19.67 5.65 -14.39
N MET A 150 20.99 5.92 -14.42
CA MET A 150 21.94 5.25 -13.53
C MET A 150 21.67 5.58 -12.06
N ASP A 151 21.44 6.85 -11.73
CA ASP A 151 21.12 7.30 -10.38
C ASP A 151 19.84 6.64 -9.85
N ALA A 152 18.82 6.55 -10.72
CA ALA A 152 17.55 5.88 -10.41
C ALA A 152 17.74 4.37 -10.19
N PHE A 153 18.56 3.72 -11.00
CA PHE A 153 18.87 2.31 -10.87
C PHE A 153 19.66 2.01 -9.59
N VAL A 154 20.66 2.83 -9.25
CA VAL A 154 21.43 2.70 -8.01
C VAL A 154 20.55 2.86 -6.80
N LEU A 155 19.65 3.86 -6.77
CA LEU A 155 18.68 4.02 -5.69
C LEU A 155 17.79 2.78 -5.57
N TYR A 156 17.21 2.30 -6.67
CA TYR A 156 16.36 1.11 -6.67
C TYR A 156 17.10 -0.14 -6.15
N GLN A 157 18.35 -0.35 -6.56
CA GLN A 157 19.16 -1.49 -6.14
C GLN A 157 19.62 -1.42 -4.68
N SER A 158 19.67 -0.23 -4.09
CA SER A 158 20.08 -0.06 -2.68
C SER A 158 19.16 -0.78 -1.69
N GLY A 159 17.88 -0.96 -2.07
CA GLY A 159 16.87 -1.54 -1.20
C GLY A 159 16.50 -0.68 0.02
N THR A 160 17.14 0.45 0.18
CA THR A 160 16.91 1.38 1.31
C THR A 160 16.65 2.78 0.76
N TYR A 161 15.49 3.34 1.06
CA TYR A 161 15.07 4.65 0.54
C TYR A 161 14.23 5.42 1.56
N THR A 162 14.37 6.73 1.53
CA THR A 162 13.40 7.61 2.16
C THR A 162 12.32 8.02 1.16
N ASP A 163 11.17 8.44 1.69
CA ASP A 163 10.06 8.96 0.89
C ASP A 163 10.49 10.11 -0.03
N LYS A 164 11.35 11.01 0.49
CA LYS A 164 11.88 12.16 -0.26
C LYS A 164 12.85 11.77 -1.38
N GLU A 165 13.69 10.77 -1.16
CA GLU A 165 14.63 10.28 -2.19
C GLU A 165 13.88 9.65 -3.36
N LEU A 166 12.84 8.86 -3.07
CA LEU A 166 11.99 8.28 -4.10
C LEU A 166 11.25 9.36 -4.89
N ASP A 167 10.64 10.36 -4.22
CA ASP A 167 9.97 11.46 -4.90
C ASP A 167 10.90 12.22 -5.83
N LYS A 168 12.08 12.58 -5.35
CA LYS A 168 13.09 13.28 -6.16
C LYS A 168 13.50 12.46 -7.37
N CYS A 169 13.77 11.17 -7.18
CA CYS A 169 14.22 10.27 -8.23
C CYS A 169 13.13 10.08 -9.30
N ILE A 170 11.90 9.78 -8.89
CA ILE A 170 10.74 9.61 -9.78
C ILE A 170 10.51 10.89 -10.59
N HIS A 171 10.57 12.05 -9.95
CA HIS A 171 10.39 13.33 -10.61
C HIS A 171 11.47 13.59 -11.67
N GLN A 172 12.74 13.40 -11.32
CA GLN A 172 13.87 13.58 -12.26
C GLN A 172 13.78 12.64 -13.45
N LEU A 173 13.47 11.36 -13.23
CA LEU A 173 13.31 10.38 -14.29
C LEU A 173 12.09 10.70 -15.18
N SER A 174 10.96 11.09 -14.58
CA SER A 174 9.76 11.52 -15.30
C SER A 174 10.02 12.71 -16.22
N ASP A 175 10.71 13.74 -15.72
CA ASP A 175 11.03 14.92 -16.52
C ASP A 175 12.01 14.63 -17.66
N SER A 176 12.98 13.76 -17.41
CA SER A 176 13.89 13.30 -18.45
C SER A 176 13.15 12.49 -19.53
N LEU A 177 12.23 11.62 -19.16
CA LEU A 177 11.39 10.88 -20.11
C LEU A 177 10.48 11.79 -20.94
N LYS A 178 9.89 12.82 -20.32
CA LYS A 178 9.07 13.81 -21.02
C LYS A 178 9.89 14.59 -22.07
N LYS A 179 11.13 14.99 -21.73
CA LYS A 179 12.03 15.65 -22.68
C LYS A 179 12.33 14.77 -23.88
N ILE A 180 12.69 13.50 -23.63
CA ILE A 180 12.96 12.54 -24.69
C ILE A 180 11.75 12.36 -25.59
N ARG A 181 10.57 12.12 -25.05
CA ARG A 181 9.34 11.93 -25.84
C ARG A 181 9.02 13.11 -26.75
N LYS A 182 9.33 14.34 -26.33
CA LYS A 182 9.17 15.54 -27.17
C LYS A 182 10.14 15.60 -28.33
N LEU A 183 11.28 14.92 -28.27
CA LEU A 183 12.25 14.85 -29.36
C LEU A 183 11.90 13.78 -30.41
N TYR A 184 11.00 12.86 -30.06
CA TYR A 184 10.44 11.83 -30.96
C TYR A 184 9.15 12.29 -31.68
N SER A 185 8.51 13.35 -31.20
CA SER A 185 7.29 13.93 -31.80
C SER A 185 7.61 15.06 -32.76
#